data_ae4ed024fb3a1a86bef18d4f12764f1e
#
_entry.id   ae4ed024fb3a1a86bef18d4f12764f1e
#
_cell.length_a   1.000
_cell.length_b   1.000
_cell.length_c   1.000
_cell.angle_alpha   90.00
_cell.angle_beta   90.00
_cell.angle_gamma   90.00
#
_symmetry.space_group_name_H-M   'P 1'
#
loop_
_entity.id
_entity.type
_entity.pdbx_description
1 polymer ?
#
loop_
_entity_poly.entity_id
_entity_poly.type
_entity_poly.pdbx_seq_one_letter_code
_entity_poly.pdbx_strand_id
1 'polypeptide(L)'
;CSVDVNKGEIVSILGPNGAGKSTAMKALLGLLNLKSGSVTIDGKDISQLSPQDRVREGISFVPQTKNVFSGMSVEENLEMGAYLRDDNYHEIIEEIYELFPVLREKRNQLVGELSGGQRQQVALGRALMIKPSVLMLDEPTAGVSPIVMDELFDHIIKVKRTNVAILMVEQNAKQALNISDRGYVLVTGENKYSGTGKELLNDPRVRSSFLGG
;
A
#
# COMPACT_ATOMS: atom_id res chain seq x y z
N CYS A 1 -17.41 7.04 -5.14
CA CYS A 1 -16.48 5.90 -5.19
C CYS A 1 -16.71 5.01 -3.99
N SER A 2 -16.80 3.71 -4.18
CA SER A 2 -16.88 2.69 -3.12
C SER A 2 -15.86 1.60 -3.40
N VAL A 3 -15.06 1.26 -2.38
CA VAL A 3 -14.04 0.21 -2.48
C VAL A 3 -14.05 -0.60 -1.19
N ASP A 4 -13.79 -1.88 -1.28
CA ASP A 4 -13.60 -2.77 -0.15
C ASP A 4 -12.42 -3.70 -0.39
N VAL A 5 -11.80 -4.16 0.67
CA VAL A 5 -10.69 -5.13 0.64
C VAL A 5 -10.82 -6.09 1.82
N ASN A 6 -10.61 -7.37 1.57
CA ASN A 6 -10.66 -8.41 2.59
C ASN A 6 -9.26 -8.77 3.09
N LYS A 7 -9.17 -9.38 4.29
CA LYS A 7 -7.90 -9.90 4.83
C LYS A 7 -7.25 -10.88 3.85
N GLY A 8 -5.96 -10.72 3.62
CA GLY A 8 -5.21 -11.54 2.68
C GLY A 8 -5.58 -11.32 1.22
N GLU A 9 -6.13 -10.17 0.87
CA GLU A 9 -6.50 -9.77 -0.49
C GLU A 9 -5.66 -8.58 -0.95
N ILE A 10 -5.30 -8.54 -2.23
CA ILE A 10 -4.77 -7.36 -2.91
C ILE A 10 -5.87 -6.77 -3.79
N VAL A 11 -6.23 -5.53 -3.51
CA VAL A 11 -7.17 -4.76 -4.32
C VAL A 11 -6.47 -3.54 -4.91
N SER A 12 -6.56 -3.38 -6.23
CA SER A 12 -5.98 -2.21 -6.92
C SER A 12 -7.03 -1.21 -7.33
N ILE A 13 -6.75 0.06 -7.04
CA ILE A 13 -7.49 1.21 -7.58
C ILE A 13 -6.70 1.77 -8.76
N LEU A 14 -7.30 1.74 -9.92
CA LEU A 14 -6.72 2.11 -11.19
C LEU A 14 -7.48 3.30 -11.80
N GLY A 15 -6.87 3.96 -12.76
CA GLY A 15 -7.50 5.05 -13.49
C GLY A 15 -6.50 6.10 -13.95
N PRO A 16 -6.90 6.98 -14.86
CA PRO A 16 -6.04 8.04 -15.39
C PRO A 16 -5.67 9.06 -14.31
N ASN A 17 -4.71 9.93 -14.64
CA ASN A 17 -4.38 11.07 -13.80
C ASN A 17 -5.63 11.96 -13.62
N GLY A 18 -5.87 12.39 -12.38
CA GLY A 18 -7.07 13.16 -12.04
C GLY A 18 -8.35 12.32 -11.81
N ALA A 19 -8.30 10.99 -11.93
CA ALA A 19 -9.46 10.12 -11.68
C ALA A 19 -9.97 10.12 -10.23
N GLY A 20 -9.20 10.68 -9.28
CA GLY A 20 -9.59 10.75 -7.87
C GLY A 20 -8.92 9.69 -6.98
N LYS A 21 -7.99 8.88 -7.50
CA LYS A 21 -7.31 7.82 -6.74
C LYS A 21 -6.67 8.30 -5.44
N SER A 22 -5.78 9.29 -5.52
CA SER A 22 -5.11 9.86 -4.33
C SER A 22 -6.08 10.60 -3.41
N THR A 23 -7.18 11.14 -3.95
CA THR A 23 -8.26 11.73 -3.15
C THR A 23 -8.97 10.66 -2.33
N ALA A 24 -9.28 9.50 -2.92
CA ALA A 24 -9.86 8.36 -2.23
C ALA A 24 -8.92 7.87 -1.11
N MET A 25 -7.62 7.71 -1.40
CA MET A 25 -6.62 7.32 -0.39
C MET A 25 -6.57 8.31 0.77
N LYS A 26 -6.53 9.62 0.50
CA LYS A 26 -6.52 10.66 1.53
C LYS A 26 -7.81 10.67 2.37
N ALA A 27 -8.97 10.40 1.75
CA ALA A 27 -10.23 10.28 2.47
C ALA A 27 -10.26 9.06 3.39
N LEU A 28 -9.76 7.91 2.92
CA LEU A 28 -9.60 6.70 3.73
C LEU A 28 -8.67 6.90 4.92
N LEU A 29 -7.62 7.70 4.76
CA LEU A 29 -6.68 8.06 5.83
C LEU A 29 -7.21 9.13 6.79
N GLY A 30 -8.36 9.76 6.52
CA GLY A 30 -8.87 10.87 7.33
C GLY A 30 -8.15 12.21 7.09
N LEU A 31 -7.34 12.32 6.03
CA LEU A 31 -6.68 13.56 5.62
C LEU A 31 -7.63 14.51 4.87
N LEU A 32 -8.79 14.01 4.44
CA LEU A 32 -9.87 14.76 3.82
C LEU A 32 -11.19 14.38 4.48
N ASN A 33 -12.03 15.39 4.74
CA ASN A 33 -13.37 15.17 5.24
C ASN A 33 -14.25 14.53 4.15
N LEU A 34 -15.01 13.50 4.53
CA LEU A 34 -16.01 12.90 3.67
C LEU A 34 -17.15 13.90 3.47
N LYS A 35 -17.59 14.09 2.23
CA LYS A 35 -18.81 14.81 1.92
C LYS A 35 -20.05 13.94 2.13
N SER A 36 -19.92 12.63 1.93
CA SER A 36 -20.95 11.61 2.13
C SER A 36 -20.31 10.23 2.18
N GLY A 37 -21.04 9.22 2.66
CA GLY A 37 -20.55 7.85 2.82
C GLY A 37 -19.84 7.64 4.14
N SER A 38 -19.20 6.48 4.28
CA SER A 38 -18.51 6.06 5.51
C SER A 38 -17.24 5.27 5.17
N VAL A 39 -16.33 5.21 6.13
CA VAL A 39 -15.17 4.32 6.14
C VAL A 39 -15.30 3.38 7.33
N THR A 40 -15.23 2.08 7.06
CA THR A 40 -15.32 1.05 8.09
C THR A 40 -14.09 0.13 8.04
N ILE A 41 -13.65 -0.35 9.20
CA ILE A 41 -12.63 -1.38 9.34
C ILE A 41 -13.15 -2.46 10.29
N ASP A 42 -13.16 -3.72 9.86
CA ASP A 42 -13.72 -4.85 10.60
C ASP A 42 -15.13 -4.55 11.19
N GLY A 43 -15.98 -3.85 10.41
CA GLY A 43 -17.35 -3.46 10.79
C GLY A 43 -17.44 -2.22 11.67
N LYS A 44 -16.35 -1.66 12.16
CA LYS A 44 -16.30 -0.43 12.96
C LYS A 44 -16.26 0.80 12.06
N ASP A 45 -17.18 1.75 12.26
CA ASP A 45 -17.13 3.03 11.55
C ASP A 45 -16.00 3.92 12.11
N ILE A 46 -15.08 4.31 11.24
CA ILE A 46 -13.94 5.17 11.55
C ILE A 46 -13.99 6.51 10.82
N SER A 47 -15.12 6.84 10.22
CA SER A 47 -15.28 8.03 9.35
C SER A 47 -14.90 9.33 10.03
N GLN A 48 -15.18 9.46 11.34
CA GLN A 48 -14.91 10.66 12.14
C GLN A 48 -13.59 10.63 12.90
N LEU A 49 -12.84 9.53 12.84
CA LEU A 49 -11.56 9.40 13.52
C LEU A 49 -10.48 10.24 12.84
N SER A 50 -9.57 10.79 13.66
CA SER A 50 -8.36 11.45 13.20
C SER A 50 -7.46 10.48 12.41
N PRO A 51 -6.55 10.96 11.54
CA PRO A 51 -5.59 10.09 10.87
C PRO A 51 -4.80 9.19 11.83
N GLN A 52 -4.37 9.73 12.97
CA GLN A 52 -3.63 8.96 13.98
C GLN A 52 -4.48 7.85 14.61
N ASP A 53 -5.75 8.12 14.88
CA ASP A 53 -6.65 7.12 15.45
C ASP A 53 -7.00 6.04 14.43
N ARG A 54 -7.10 6.37 13.13
CA ARG A 54 -7.25 5.37 12.06
C ARG A 54 -6.04 4.44 11.97
N VAL A 55 -4.84 4.97 12.21
CA VAL A 55 -3.62 4.12 12.29
C VAL A 55 -3.72 3.17 13.49
N ARG A 56 -4.20 3.63 14.65
CA ARG A 56 -4.45 2.78 15.83
C ARG A 56 -5.49 1.70 15.58
N GLU A 57 -6.47 1.98 14.72
CA GLU A 57 -7.47 0.99 14.28
C GLU A 57 -6.93 0.00 13.23
N GLY A 58 -5.66 0.11 12.84
CA GLY A 58 -4.99 -0.87 11.98
C GLY A 58 -4.84 -0.46 10.52
N ILE A 59 -4.96 0.82 10.16
CA ILE A 59 -4.63 1.31 8.83
C ILE A 59 -3.17 1.74 8.80
N SER A 60 -2.38 1.22 7.86
CA SER A 60 -1.05 1.71 7.56
C SER A 60 -0.95 2.23 6.13
N PHE A 61 -0.03 3.16 5.90
CA PHE A 61 0.10 3.83 4.60
C PHE A 61 1.55 4.02 4.18
N VAL A 62 1.84 3.66 2.95
CA VAL A 62 3.12 3.97 2.29
C VAL A 62 2.85 4.98 1.18
N PRO A 63 3.27 6.25 1.34
CA PRO A 63 3.13 7.26 0.30
C PRO A 63 4.10 7.03 -0.85
N GLN A 64 3.77 7.55 -2.02
CA GLN A 64 4.60 7.49 -3.23
C GLN A 64 6.01 8.06 -3.03
N THR A 65 6.12 9.17 -2.30
CA THR A 65 7.39 9.88 -2.07
C THR A 65 7.62 10.13 -0.60
N LYS A 66 8.90 10.38 -0.21
CA LYS A 66 9.29 10.65 1.18
C LYS A 66 8.83 9.56 2.16
N ASN A 67 8.85 8.33 1.68
CA ASN A 67 8.37 7.16 2.42
C ASN A 67 9.42 6.53 3.35
N VAL A 68 10.63 7.10 3.42
CA VAL A 68 11.70 6.69 4.33
C VAL A 68 12.48 7.89 4.87
N PHE A 69 13.14 7.72 6.00
CA PHE A 69 14.07 8.69 6.58
C PHE A 69 15.49 8.37 6.12
N SER A 70 15.97 9.03 5.08
CA SER A 70 17.26 8.73 4.43
C SER A 70 18.48 8.98 5.32
N GLY A 71 18.38 9.86 6.32
CA GLY A 71 19.44 10.14 7.30
C GLY A 71 19.46 9.20 8.50
N MET A 72 18.57 8.23 8.55
CA MET A 72 18.49 7.19 9.59
C MET A 72 18.91 5.84 9.02
N SER A 73 19.36 4.93 9.91
CA SER A 73 19.62 3.55 9.53
C SER A 73 18.32 2.79 9.17
N VAL A 74 18.47 1.59 8.63
CA VAL A 74 17.34 0.69 8.36
C VAL A 74 16.57 0.40 9.65
N GLU A 75 17.30 0.01 10.73
CA GLU A 75 16.68 -0.34 12.02
C GLU A 75 15.95 0.85 12.63
N GLU A 76 16.56 2.04 12.68
CA GLU A 76 15.90 3.26 13.13
C GLU A 76 14.65 3.62 12.32
N ASN A 77 14.65 3.38 10.99
CA ASN A 77 13.45 3.55 10.18
C ASN A 77 12.33 2.58 10.59
N LEU A 78 12.66 1.32 10.89
CA LEU A 78 11.67 0.35 11.38
C LEU A 78 11.12 0.78 12.74
N GLU A 79 11.98 1.15 13.69
CA GLU A 79 11.58 1.63 15.02
C GLU A 79 10.66 2.84 14.95
N MET A 80 10.91 3.78 14.00
CA MET A 80 10.00 4.90 13.76
C MET A 80 8.61 4.44 13.31
N GLY A 81 8.49 3.27 12.69
CA GLY A 81 7.20 2.67 12.37
C GLY A 81 6.42 2.20 13.60
N ALA A 82 7.11 1.91 14.70
CA ALA A 82 6.52 1.50 15.98
C ALA A 82 6.11 2.67 16.88
N TYR A 83 6.22 3.93 16.43
CA TYR A 83 5.99 5.13 17.24
C TYR A 83 4.66 5.16 18.04
N LEU A 84 3.61 4.52 17.53
CA LEU A 84 2.32 4.45 18.21
C LEU A 84 2.14 3.21 19.10
N ARG A 85 3.19 2.42 19.30
CA ARG A 85 3.19 1.20 20.11
C ARG A 85 3.83 1.45 21.47
N ASP A 86 3.22 0.90 22.51
CA ASP A 86 3.73 0.97 23.88
C ASP A 86 4.29 -0.40 24.35
N ASP A 87 4.22 -1.43 23.47
CA ASP A 87 4.67 -2.79 23.75
C ASP A 87 6.07 -3.07 23.18
N ASN A 88 6.62 -4.24 23.54
CA ASN A 88 7.89 -4.70 22.98
C ASN A 88 7.70 -5.11 21.50
N TYR A 89 8.34 -4.38 20.60
CA TYR A 89 8.24 -4.59 19.15
C TYR A 89 9.44 -5.33 18.53
N HIS A 90 10.38 -5.82 19.33
CA HIS A 90 11.56 -6.52 18.79
C HIS A 90 11.19 -7.77 17.97
N GLU A 91 10.17 -8.52 18.40
CA GLU A 91 9.68 -9.67 17.64
C GLU A 91 9.14 -9.25 16.26
N ILE A 92 8.52 -8.07 16.16
CA ILE A 92 8.00 -7.55 14.89
C ILE A 92 9.14 -7.17 13.94
N ILE A 93 10.22 -6.59 14.46
CA ILE A 93 11.43 -6.32 13.67
C ILE A 93 11.99 -7.64 13.10
N GLU A 94 12.03 -8.70 13.89
CA GLU A 94 12.49 -10.01 13.43
C GLU A 94 11.57 -10.60 12.36
N GLU A 95 10.24 -10.51 12.51
CA GLU A 95 9.27 -10.89 11.47
C GLU A 95 9.49 -10.11 10.17
N ILE A 96 9.79 -8.81 10.24
CA ILE A 96 10.08 -7.97 9.08
C ILE A 96 11.41 -8.38 8.42
N TYR A 97 12.42 -8.73 9.19
CA TYR A 97 13.68 -9.25 8.67
C TYR A 97 13.52 -10.63 8.00
N GLU A 98 12.56 -11.44 8.44
CA GLU A 98 12.21 -12.69 7.74
C GLU A 98 11.53 -12.42 6.40
N LEU A 99 10.66 -11.42 6.32
CA LEU A 99 10.03 -10.99 5.07
C LEU A 99 11.03 -10.36 4.10
N PHE A 100 11.98 -9.58 4.62
CA PHE A 100 12.95 -8.80 3.87
C PHE A 100 14.38 -9.03 4.40
N PRO A 101 15.02 -10.18 4.11
CA PRO A 101 16.32 -10.54 4.71
C PRO A 101 17.44 -9.51 4.49
N VAL A 102 17.41 -8.82 3.34
CA VAL A 102 18.38 -7.75 3.04
C VAL A 102 18.35 -6.61 4.05
N LEU A 103 17.21 -6.35 4.70
CA LEU A 103 17.10 -5.32 5.73
C LEU A 103 17.87 -5.72 7.00
N ARG A 104 17.90 -7.00 7.34
CA ARG A 104 18.70 -7.53 8.45
C ARG A 104 20.20 -7.34 8.19
N GLU A 105 20.64 -7.70 6.98
CA GLU A 105 22.06 -7.56 6.58
C GLU A 105 22.51 -6.10 6.62
N LYS A 106 21.61 -5.17 6.30
CA LYS A 106 21.88 -3.73 6.18
C LYS A 106 21.32 -2.91 7.33
N ARG A 107 20.96 -3.53 8.48
CA ARG A 107 20.25 -2.86 9.57
C ARG A 107 20.91 -1.56 10.08
N ASN A 108 22.22 -1.52 10.08
CA ASN A 108 23.02 -0.36 10.54
C ASN A 108 23.37 0.63 9.43
N GLN A 109 23.01 0.33 8.14
CA GLN A 109 23.32 1.19 6.99
C GLN A 109 22.30 2.32 6.89
N LEU A 110 22.75 3.52 6.52
CA LEU A 110 21.85 4.65 6.26
C LEU A 110 20.96 4.34 5.05
N VAL A 111 19.67 4.60 5.19
CA VAL A 111 18.67 4.31 4.15
C VAL A 111 18.91 5.12 2.87
N GLY A 112 19.52 6.31 2.98
CA GLY A 112 19.94 7.10 1.83
C GLY A 112 20.93 6.41 0.89
N GLU A 113 21.72 5.48 1.40
CA GLU A 113 22.76 4.73 0.65
C GLU A 113 22.22 3.46 -0.02
N LEU A 114 20.97 3.09 0.26
CA LEU A 114 20.35 1.88 -0.29
C LEU A 114 19.88 2.08 -1.74
N SER A 115 19.73 0.98 -2.48
CA SER A 115 19.06 0.98 -3.78
C SER A 115 17.59 1.42 -3.67
N GLY A 116 16.99 1.82 -4.79
CA GLY A 116 15.56 2.19 -4.82
C GLY A 116 14.66 1.06 -4.31
N GLY A 117 14.88 -0.18 -4.75
CA GLY A 117 14.12 -1.35 -4.29
C GLY A 117 14.31 -1.64 -2.80
N GLN A 118 15.53 -1.51 -2.28
CA GLN A 118 15.80 -1.68 -0.85
C GLN A 118 15.12 -0.59 -0.01
N ARG A 119 15.10 0.66 -0.47
CA ARG A 119 14.33 1.73 0.19
C ARG A 119 12.84 1.43 0.24
N GLN A 120 12.27 0.85 -0.82
CA GLN A 120 10.87 0.43 -0.81
C GLN A 120 10.61 -0.71 0.19
N GLN A 121 11.54 -1.66 0.34
CA GLN A 121 11.44 -2.68 1.39
C GLN A 121 11.47 -2.06 2.79
N VAL A 122 12.32 -1.04 3.03
CA VAL A 122 12.31 -0.29 4.31
C VAL A 122 10.96 0.40 4.53
N ALA A 123 10.39 1.03 3.50
CA ALA A 123 9.08 1.69 3.60
C ALA A 123 7.95 0.71 3.92
N LEU A 124 7.94 -0.46 3.27
CA LEU A 124 7.01 -1.55 3.57
C LEU A 124 7.22 -2.07 5.00
N GLY A 125 8.46 -2.39 5.38
CA GLY A 125 8.79 -2.87 6.71
C GLY A 125 8.35 -1.89 7.80
N ARG A 126 8.64 -0.60 7.63
CA ARG A 126 8.20 0.45 8.55
C ARG A 126 6.67 0.51 8.69
N ALA A 127 5.94 0.36 7.58
CA ALA A 127 4.49 0.36 7.59
C ALA A 127 3.90 -0.89 8.27
N LEU A 128 4.62 -2.00 8.29
CA LEU A 128 4.21 -3.25 8.93
C LEU A 128 4.47 -3.28 10.45
N MET A 129 5.29 -2.37 10.99
CA MET A 129 5.63 -2.33 12.41
C MET A 129 4.42 -2.20 13.34
N ILE A 130 3.32 -1.59 12.89
CA ILE A 130 2.08 -1.50 13.67
C ILE A 130 1.22 -2.76 13.60
N LYS A 131 1.63 -3.81 12.87
CA LYS A 131 0.81 -5.00 12.54
C LYS A 131 -0.56 -4.60 11.99
N PRO A 132 -0.60 -3.92 10.83
CA PRO A 132 -1.84 -3.36 10.31
C PRO A 132 -2.82 -4.45 9.84
N SER A 133 -4.12 -4.17 9.97
CA SER A 133 -5.17 -4.94 9.29
C SER A 133 -5.21 -4.62 7.80
N VAL A 134 -4.94 -3.35 7.45
CA VAL A 134 -4.93 -2.85 6.07
C VAL A 134 -3.66 -2.05 5.80
N LEU A 135 -2.92 -2.45 4.77
CA LEU A 135 -1.78 -1.71 4.22
C LEU A 135 -2.21 -1.00 2.94
N MET A 136 -2.12 0.32 2.94
CA MET A 136 -2.43 1.17 1.79
C MET A 136 -1.14 1.60 1.10
N LEU A 137 -1.05 1.43 -0.23
CA LEU A 137 0.13 1.74 -1.04
C LEU A 137 -0.25 2.74 -2.14
N ASP A 138 0.43 3.89 -2.17
CA ASP A 138 0.18 4.93 -3.18
C ASP A 138 1.31 4.92 -4.22
N GLU A 139 1.02 4.38 -5.40
CA GLU A 139 1.93 4.24 -6.55
C GLU A 139 3.33 3.69 -6.15
N PRO A 140 3.39 2.52 -5.49
CA PRO A 140 4.65 1.99 -4.96
C PRO A 140 5.70 1.73 -6.03
N THR A 141 5.29 1.55 -7.29
CA THR A 141 6.21 1.29 -8.41
C THR A 141 6.62 2.55 -9.18
N ALA A 142 6.16 3.73 -8.75
CA ALA A 142 6.47 4.97 -9.46
C ALA A 142 7.99 5.28 -9.47
N GLY A 143 8.54 5.48 -10.67
CA GLY A 143 9.93 5.87 -10.85
C GLY A 143 10.95 4.76 -10.60
N VAL A 144 10.55 3.49 -10.47
CA VAL A 144 11.46 2.35 -10.38
C VAL A 144 11.65 1.67 -11.73
N SER A 145 12.78 0.96 -11.90
CA SER A 145 13.04 0.17 -13.10
C SER A 145 12.11 -1.06 -13.17
N PRO A 146 11.87 -1.63 -14.35
CA PRO A 146 11.02 -2.82 -14.48
C PRO A 146 11.44 -4.00 -13.58
N ILE A 147 12.73 -4.24 -13.44
CA ILE A 147 13.26 -5.33 -12.59
C ILE A 147 12.91 -5.06 -11.12
N VAL A 148 13.11 -3.83 -10.64
CA VAL A 148 12.77 -3.43 -9.26
C VAL A 148 11.26 -3.47 -9.03
N MET A 149 10.46 -3.19 -10.06
CA MET A 149 9.01 -3.28 -10.00
C MET A 149 8.53 -4.72 -9.76
N ASP A 150 9.08 -5.67 -10.49
CA ASP A 150 8.74 -7.09 -10.33
C ASP A 150 9.12 -7.58 -8.92
N GLU A 151 10.34 -7.25 -8.43
CA GLU A 151 10.77 -7.53 -7.07
C GLU A 151 9.82 -6.94 -6.01
N LEU A 152 9.36 -5.69 -6.23
CA LEU A 152 8.45 -5.02 -5.31
C LEU A 152 7.08 -5.69 -5.28
N PHE A 153 6.55 -6.11 -6.43
CA PHE A 153 5.30 -6.86 -6.47
C PHE A 153 5.42 -8.21 -5.77
N ASP A 154 6.56 -8.90 -5.90
CA ASP A 154 6.83 -10.12 -5.14
C ASP A 154 6.83 -9.86 -3.63
N HIS A 155 7.38 -8.74 -3.18
CA HIS A 155 7.33 -8.33 -1.77
C HIS A 155 5.90 -8.03 -1.30
N ILE A 156 5.10 -7.35 -2.11
CA ILE A 156 3.68 -7.09 -1.82
C ILE A 156 2.90 -8.41 -1.69
N ILE A 157 3.16 -9.39 -2.59
CA ILE A 157 2.56 -10.73 -2.50
C ILE A 157 3.00 -11.45 -1.22
N LYS A 158 4.26 -11.33 -0.79
CA LYS A 158 4.72 -11.88 0.50
C LYS A 158 3.96 -11.26 1.67
N VAL A 159 3.79 -9.94 1.68
CA VAL A 159 3.00 -9.25 2.72
C VAL A 159 1.54 -9.74 2.73
N LYS A 160 0.90 -9.89 1.57
CA LYS A 160 -0.45 -10.49 1.48
C LYS A 160 -0.55 -11.82 2.20
N ARG A 161 0.47 -12.68 2.07
CA ARG A 161 0.50 -14.02 2.68
C ARG A 161 0.51 -13.99 4.22
N THR A 162 0.84 -12.87 4.84
CA THR A 162 0.71 -12.65 6.29
C THR A 162 -0.71 -12.27 6.71
N ASN A 163 -1.70 -12.40 5.82
CA ASN A 163 -3.12 -12.09 6.05
C ASN A 163 -3.44 -10.60 6.21
N VAL A 164 -2.55 -9.71 5.79
CA VAL A 164 -2.79 -8.28 5.72
C VAL A 164 -3.62 -7.98 4.47
N ALA A 165 -4.67 -7.16 4.59
CA ALA A 165 -5.40 -6.61 3.46
C ALA A 165 -4.55 -5.54 2.77
N ILE A 166 -4.45 -5.56 1.44
CA ILE A 166 -3.63 -4.58 0.69
C ILE A 166 -4.53 -3.80 -0.26
N LEU A 167 -4.59 -2.50 -0.07
CA LEU A 167 -5.24 -1.56 -0.98
C LEU A 167 -4.18 -0.73 -1.69
N MET A 168 -4.03 -0.93 -2.99
CA MET A 168 -2.96 -0.30 -3.78
C MET A 168 -3.56 0.63 -4.83
N VAL A 169 -3.02 1.83 -4.94
CA VAL A 169 -3.22 2.71 -6.10
C VAL A 169 -2.04 2.55 -7.03
N GLU A 170 -2.30 2.31 -8.31
CA GLU A 170 -1.25 2.18 -9.32
C GLU A 170 -1.62 2.85 -10.63
N GLN A 171 -0.58 3.32 -11.32
CA GLN A 171 -0.69 3.87 -12.66
C GLN A 171 -0.47 2.77 -13.72
N ASN A 172 0.44 1.82 -13.45
CA ASN A 172 0.69 0.67 -14.32
C ASN A 172 -0.38 -0.40 -14.13
N ALA A 173 -1.55 -0.16 -14.74
CA ALA A 173 -2.74 -0.96 -14.53
C ALA A 173 -2.54 -2.44 -14.87
N LYS A 174 -1.80 -2.76 -15.96
CA LYS A 174 -1.60 -4.14 -16.40
C LYS A 174 -0.83 -4.96 -15.34
N GLN A 175 0.27 -4.41 -14.83
CA GLN A 175 1.09 -5.11 -13.85
C GLN A 175 0.38 -5.19 -12.49
N ALA A 176 -0.29 -4.11 -12.06
CA ALA A 176 -1.07 -4.11 -10.84
C ALA A 176 -2.17 -5.18 -10.87
N LEU A 177 -2.93 -5.28 -11.96
CA LEU A 177 -4.00 -6.28 -12.10
C LEU A 177 -3.48 -7.73 -12.13
N ASN A 178 -2.25 -7.96 -12.60
CA ASN A 178 -1.65 -9.31 -12.60
C ASN A 178 -1.46 -9.87 -11.19
N ILE A 179 -1.22 -9.02 -10.19
CA ILE A 179 -1.02 -9.45 -8.80
C ILE A 179 -2.27 -9.26 -7.93
N SER A 180 -3.29 -8.55 -8.45
CA SER A 180 -4.50 -8.21 -7.70
C SER A 180 -5.53 -9.32 -7.77
N ASP A 181 -6.17 -9.61 -6.64
CA ASP A 181 -7.36 -10.47 -6.59
C ASP A 181 -8.55 -9.74 -7.23
N ARG A 182 -8.72 -8.45 -6.90
CA ARG A 182 -9.74 -7.56 -7.48
C ARG A 182 -9.17 -6.19 -7.83
N GLY A 183 -9.91 -5.47 -8.66
CA GLY A 183 -9.59 -4.09 -9.00
C GLY A 183 -10.82 -3.22 -9.19
N TYR A 184 -10.61 -1.92 -9.02
CA TYR A 184 -11.57 -0.85 -9.31
C TYR A 184 -10.94 0.12 -10.28
N VAL A 185 -11.62 0.41 -11.38
CA VAL A 185 -11.19 1.44 -12.33
C VAL A 185 -12.00 2.70 -12.08
N LEU A 186 -11.33 3.74 -11.59
CA LEU A 186 -11.94 5.04 -11.34
C LEU A 186 -11.85 5.95 -12.56
N VAL A 187 -12.95 6.65 -12.84
CA VAL A 187 -13.01 7.74 -13.81
C VAL A 187 -13.78 8.89 -13.17
N THR A 188 -13.17 10.06 -13.08
CA THR A 188 -13.80 11.26 -12.49
C THR A 188 -14.46 11.04 -11.11
N GLY A 189 -13.79 10.26 -10.24
CA GLY A 189 -14.25 9.98 -8.88
C GLY A 189 -15.29 8.87 -8.74
N GLU A 190 -15.66 8.21 -9.84
CA GLU A 190 -16.65 7.12 -9.84
C GLU A 190 -16.03 5.79 -10.25
N ASN A 191 -16.55 4.68 -9.70
CA ASN A 191 -16.18 3.33 -10.11
C ASN A 191 -16.77 3.05 -11.49
N LYS A 192 -15.95 3.04 -12.53
CA LYS A 192 -16.38 2.76 -13.91
C LYS A 192 -16.44 1.26 -14.18
N TYR A 193 -15.44 0.52 -13.70
CA TYR A 193 -15.35 -0.93 -13.80
C TYR A 193 -14.86 -1.51 -12.48
N SER A 194 -15.31 -2.70 -12.16
CA SER A 194 -14.83 -3.50 -11.04
C SER A 194 -14.94 -4.98 -11.37
N GLY A 195 -14.06 -5.79 -10.80
CA GLY A 195 -14.02 -7.23 -11.01
C GLY A 195 -12.71 -7.83 -10.52
N THR A 196 -12.51 -9.12 -10.76
CA THR A 196 -11.22 -9.76 -10.49
C THR A 196 -10.14 -9.17 -11.40
N GLY A 197 -8.87 -9.24 -10.96
CA GLY A 197 -7.75 -8.79 -11.77
C GLY A 197 -7.76 -9.42 -13.16
N LYS A 198 -8.04 -10.74 -13.23
CA LYS A 198 -8.13 -11.48 -14.50
C LYS A 198 -9.29 -11.02 -15.40
N GLU A 199 -10.46 -10.73 -14.85
CA GLU A 199 -11.61 -10.22 -15.60
C GLU A 199 -11.29 -8.85 -16.19
N LEU A 200 -10.75 -7.94 -15.39
CA LEU A 200 -10.40 -6.59 -15.84
C LEU A 200 -9.28 -6.59 -16.90
N LEU A 201 -8.30 -7.50 -16.78
CA LEU A 201 -7.23 -7.67 -17.78
C LEU A 201 -7.78 -8.13 -19.14
N ASN A 202 -8.90 -8.86 -19.16
CA ASN A 202 -9.50 -9.41 -20.35
C ASN A 202 -10.70 -8.58 -20.88
N ASP A 203 -11.17 -7.58 -20.12
CA ASP A 203 -12.27 -6.71 -20.58
C ASP A 203 -11.78 -5.78 -21.72
N PRO A 204 -12.36 -5.89 -22.94
CA PRO A 204 -11.94 -5.06 -24.07
C PRO A 204 -12.02 -3.55 -23.80
N ARG A 205 -13.00 -3.11 -23.00
CA ARG A 205 -13.21 -1.69 -22.64
C ARG A 205 -12.11 -1.19 -21.71
N VAL A 206 -11.71 -2.01 -20.75
CA VAL A 206 -10.59 -1.70 -19.83
C VAL A 206 -9.28 -1.70 -20.61
N ARG A 207 -9.08 -2.69 -21.49
CA ARG A 207 -7.87 -2.79 -22.33
C ARG A 207 -7.69 -1.57 -23.22
N SER A 208 -8.71 -1.19 -23.97
CA SER A 208 -8.63 -0.06 -24.91
C SER A 208 -8.44 1.29 -24.20
N SER A 209 -8.98 1.44 -22.98
CA SER A 209 -8.98 2.73 -22.29
C SER A 209 -7.84 2.90 -21.28
N PHE A 210 -7.29 1.80 -20.71
CA PHE A 210 -6.41 1.87 -19.55
C PHE A 210 -5.17 0.96 -19.62
N LEU A 211 -5.14 -0.05 -20.50
CA LEU A 211 -4.03 -1.02 -20.55
C LEU A 211 -3.12 -0.84 -21.78
N GLY A 212 -3.39 0.15 -22.64
CA GLY A 212 -2.63 0.38 -23.87
C GLY A 212 -2.86 -0.79 -24.84
N GLY A 213 -4.02 -0.84 -25.45
CA GLY A 213 -4.44 -1.88 -26.38
C GLY A 213 -3.64 -1.93 -27.65
#